data_a2b337ff9fde0a25b8cb39ac1eab8620
#
_entry.id   a2b337ff9fde0a25b8cb39ac1eab8620
#
_cell.length_a   1.000
_cell.length_b   1.000
_cell.length_c   1.000
_cell.angle_alpha   90.00
_cell.angle_beta   90.00
_cell.angle_gamma   90.00
#
_symmetry.space_group_name_H-M   'P 1'
#
loop_
_entity.id
_entity.type
_entity.pdbx_description
1 polymer ?
#
loop_
_entity_poly.entity_id
_entity_poly.type
_entity_poly.pdbx_seq_one_letter_code
_entity_poly.pdbx_strand_id
1 'polypeptide(L)'
;SSRLTYILTVAGATIGFGATWRFPYLVGENGGGAYVLTFIAVMMLVGIPIILVENVIGRRAQANSVDAFALAGRAPGYSPSPLWKLFGYTGLLGAFGILAYYMVIGGWVISYIWHIFLGAAGVAGGLDLSSPITKELTESFYSDTIEHSPFAITCYTLVFVLINWVILRKGVIQGIERSVKYLMPLLLLCLLIMVIRNLTLDDAAAGVSFYLTPDFSKITPRLFLDVLGQVFFALSLGFGVMITLSSHLNQKEDMVKTAVITGIINTLVAVMAGFMIFPSLFSANLAPDSGPSLVFKSLPIAFSEMFLGNFFAIVFFLLLVIAALTTSLTIYQVIISVLVERLRISLGRAINLTLGGIFLFGNLPCILAYGPWRDVRILDRNIFDAFDFVSGNICFVITALGATIFVGWIMKNNAKDEIDNCGTLPHKTTGLWFVWVRYVIPVVIIAIFAYGLRGFFA
;
A
#
# COMPACT_ATOMS: atom_id res chain seq x y z
N SER A 1 -3.16 2.59 23.22
CA SER A 1 -3.05 3.76 22.31
C SER A 1 -4.29 4.65 22.46
N SER A 2 -4.15 5.96 22.24
CA SER A 2 -5.34 6.81 22.10
C SER A 2 -6.03 6.47 20.78
N ARG A 3 -7.36 6.63 20.71
CA ARG A 3 -8.15 6.41 19.49
C ARG A 3 -7.57 7.15 18.27
N LEU A 4 -7.14 8.41 18.46
CA LEU A 4 -6.53 9.21 17.41
C LEU A 4 -5.22 8.56 16.90
N THR A 5 -4.37 8.11 17.82
CA THR A 5 -3.11 7.45 17.48
C THR A 5 -3.36 6.16 16.70
N TYR A 6 -4.35 5.37 17.11
CA TYR A 6 -4.72 4.16 16.37
C TYR A 6 -5.19 4.48 14.95
N ILE A 7 -6.12 5.45 14.78
CA ILE A 7 -6.60 5.89 13.46
C ILE A 7 -5.45 6.38 12.59
N LEU A 8 -4.52 7.18 13.13
CA LEU A 8 -3.34 7.63 12.39
C LEU A 8 -2.44 6.46 12.00
N THR A 9 -2.26 5.45 12.87
CA THR A 9 -1.46 4.27 12.58
C THR A 9 -2.09 3.44 11.46
N VAL A 10 -3.40 3.21 11.51
CA VAL A 10 -4.13 2.49 10.46
C VAL A 10 -4.12 3.29 9.16
N ALA A 11 -4.33 4.61 9.22
CA ALA A 11 -4.18 5.48 8.05
C ALA A 11 -2.77 5.41 7.46
N GLY A 12 -1.72 5.47 8.29
CA GLY A 12 -0.33 5.32 7.85
C GLY A 12 -0.04 3.94 7.23
N ALA A 13 -0.67 2.89 7.74
CA ALA A 13 -0.55 1.54 7.18
C ALA A 13 -1.16 1.43 5.77
N THR A 14 -2.18 2.23 5.47
CA THR A 14 -2.93 2.20 4.22
C THR A 14 -2.52 3.28 3.23
N ILE A 15 -1.94 4.39 3.70
CA ILE A 15 -1.49 5.50 2.85
C ILE A 15 0.00 5.28 2.50
N GLY A 16 0.24 4.37 1.57
CA GLY A 16 1.55 4.09 1.01
C GLY A 16 1.60 4.40 -0.48
N PHE A 17 2.50 3.75 -1.19
CA PHE A 17 2.59 3.84 -2.66
C PHE A 17 1.27 3.49 -3.36
N GLY A 18 0.40 2.69 -2.73
CA GLY A 18 -0.90 2.35 -3.27
C GLY A 18 -1.78 3.56 -3.53
N ALA A 19 -1.89 4.48 -2.57
CA ALA A 19 -2.70 5.67 -2.70
C ALA A 19 -1.98 6.81 -3.44
N THR A 20 -0.66 6.98 -3.22
CA THR A 20 0.08 8.15 -3.69
C THR A 20 0.69 8.00 -5.08
N TRP A 21 0.88 6.77 -5.54
CA TRP A 21 1.51 6.48 -6.83
C TRP A 21 0.69 5.49 -7.69
N ARG A 22 0.36 4.29 -7.15
CA ARG A 22 -0.33 3.25 -7.93
C ARG A 22 -1.72 3.69 -8.39
N PHE A 23 -2.47 4.32 -7.51
CA PHE A 23 -3.81 4.82 -7.84
C PHE A 23 -3.78 5.83 -9.00
N PRO A 24 -2.96 6.91 -9.01
CA PRO A 24 -2.91 7.83 -10.12
C PRO A 24 -2.56 7.19 -11.46
N TYR A 25 -1.56 6.29 -11.51
CA TYR A 25 -1.23 5.70 -12.81
C TYR A 25 -2.36 4.80 -13.34
N LEU A 26 -3.03 4.05 -12.46
CA LEU A 26 -4.19 3.24 -12.87
C LEU A 26 -5.37 4.11 -13.35
N VAL A 27 -5.57 5.28 -12.76
CA VAL A 27 -6.52 6.28 -13.26
C VAL A 27 -6.13 6.71 -14.68
N GLY A 28 -4.85 6.99 -14.92
CA GLY A 28 -4.33 7.35 -16.25
C GLY A 28 -4.56 6.28 -17.29
N GLU A 29 -4.22 5.03 -16.98
CA GLU A 29 -4.40 3.86 -17.86
C GLU A 29 -5.88 3.57 -18.19
N ASN A 30 -6.77 3.80 -17.22
CA ASN A 30 -8.18 3.44 -17.32
C ASN A 30 -9.11 4.63 -17.67
N GLY A 31 -8.55 5.75 -18.13
CA GLY A 31 -9.32 6.84 -18.70
C GLY A 31 -9.98 7.80 -17.70
N GLY A 32 -9.33 8.04 -16.58
CA GLY A 32 -9.66 9.19 -15.73
C GLY A 32 -10.85 8.98 -14.78
N GLY A 33 -11.82 9.90 -14.83
CA GLY A 33 -12.89 10.02 -13.83
C GLY A 33 -13.78 8.79 -13.63
N ALA A 34 -13.93 7.94 -14.66
CA ALA A 34 -14.66 6.67 -14.52
C ALA A 34 -13.99 5.71 -13.52
N TYR A 35 -12.67 5.64 -13.58
CA TYR A 35 -11.88 4.85 -12.62
C TYR A 35 -12.01 5.41 -11.19
N VAL A 36 -11.90 6.72 -11.02
CA VAL A 36 -12.03 7.41 -9.73
C VAL A 36 -13.39 7.14 -9.09
N LEU A 37 -14.46 7.30 -9.86
CA LEU A 37 -15.82 7.04 -9.37
C LEU A 37 -16.01 5.58 -8.95
N THR A 38 -15.56 4.65 -9.79
CA THR A 38 -15.62 3.20 -9.48
C THR A 38 -14.80 2.87 -8.24
N PHE A 39 -13.60 3.46 -8.09
CA PHE A 39 -12.75 3.27 -6.91
C PHE A 39 -13.45 3.70 -5.63
N ILE A 40 -14.09 4.88 -5.61
CA ILE A 40 -14.84 5.36 -4.46
C ILE A 40 -15.98 4.40 -4.11
N ALA A 41 -16.74 3.93 -5.10
CA ALA A 41 -17.84 3.00 -4.88
C ALA A 41 -17.33 1.65 -4.32
N VAL A 42 -16.29 1.08 -4.90
CA VAL A 42 -15.70 -0.20 -4.46
C VAL A 42 -15.05 -0.06 -3.08
N MET A 43 -14.39 1.06 -2.78
CA MET A 43 -13.86 1.34 -1.45
C MET A 43 -14.95 1.27 -0.39
N MET A 44 -16.11 1.88 -0.63
CA MET A 44 -17.23 1.88 0.31
C MET A 44 -17.92 0.51 0.42
N LEU A 45 -18.15 -0.16 -0.71
CA LEU A 45 -18.94 -1.40 -0.76
C LEU A 45 -18.14 -2.67 -0.46
N VAL A 46 -16.84 -2.65 -0.69
CA VAL A 46 -15.97 -3.83 -0.54
C VAL A 46 -14.82 -3.55 0.43
N GLY A 47 -14.10 -2.46 0.26
CA GLY A 47 -12.92 -2.13 1.06
C GLY A 47 -13.23 -2.00 2.55
N ILE A 48 -14.14 -1.11 2.93
CA ILE A 48 -14.53 -0.90 4.32
C ILE A 48 -15.10 -2.18 4.97
N PRO A 49 -16.03 -2.94 4.34
CA PRO A 49 -16.46 -4.22 4.88
C PRO A 49 -15.35 -5.22 5.14
N ILE A 50 -14.30 -5.29 4.30
CA ILE A 50 -13.17 -6.21 4.50
C ILE A 50 -12.22 -5.71 5.60
N ILE A 51 -12.00 -4.39 5.76
CA ILE A 51 -11.30 -3.86 6.94
C ILE A 51 -11.97 -4.38 8.22
N LEU A 52 -13.31 -4.34 8.29
CA LEU A 52 -14.05 -4.86 9.44
C LEU A 52 -13.85 -6.37 9.63
N VAL A 53 -13.78 -7.16 8.55
CA VAL A 53 -13.49 -8.60 8.62
C VAL A 53 -12.16 -8.85 9.32
N GLU A 54 -11.09 -8.20 8.87
CA GLU A 54 -9.76 -8.38 9.46
C GLU A 54 -9.69 -7.81 10.89
N ASN A 55 -10.33 -6.68 11.15
CA ASN A 55 -10.39 -6.08 12.48
C ASN A 55 -11.11 -6.98 13.50
N VAL A 56 -12.20 -7.62 13.11
CA VAL A 56 -12.93 -8.57 13.96
C VAL A 56 -12.06 -9.76 14.32
N ILE A 57 -11.32 -10.32 13.35
CA ILE A 57 -10.39 -11.44 13.61
C ILE A 57 -9.31 -11.01 14.59
N GLY A 58 -8.63 -9.89 14.32
CA GLY A 58 -7.50 -9.42 15.12
C GLY A 58 -7.90 -9.05 16.54
N ARG A 59 -8.93 -8.20 16.72
CA ARG A 59 -9.37 -7.76 18.04
C ARG A 59 -9.85 -8.91 18.92
N ARG A 60 -10.61 -9.85 18.35
CA ARG A 60 -11.09 -11.00 19.11
C ARG A 60 -9.97 -11.97 19.47
N ALA A 61 -9.00 -12.18 18.58
CA ALA A 61 -7.89 -13.10 18.83
C ALA A 61 -6.84 -12.54 19.79
N GLN A 62 -6.56 -11.23 19.73
CA GLN A 62 -5.47 -10.56 20.47
C GLN A 62 -4.13 -11.30 20.32
N ALA A 63 -3.83 -11.74 19.11
CA ALA A 63 -2.65 -12.53 18.76
C ALA A 63 -2.13 -12.14 17.37
N ASN A 64 -0.94 -12.63 17.02
CA ASN A 64 -0.37 -12.43 15.70
C ASN A 64 -1.29 -12.95 14.57
N SER A 65 -1.09 -12.47 13.35
CA SER A 65 -1.96 -12.73 12.20
C SER A 65 -2.12 -14.21 11.82
N VAL A 66 -1.17 -15.07 12.18
CA VAL A 66 -1.27 -16.52 11.92
C VAL A 66 -2.12 -17.22 12.96
N ASP A 67 -1.88 -16.97 14.24
CA ASP A 67 -2.62 -17.64 15.33
C ASP A 67 -4.02 -17.06 15.50
N ALA A 68 -4.26 -15.84 15.01
CA ALA A 68 -5.55 -15.19 15.04
C ALA A 68 -6.67 -16.05 14.44
N PHE A 69 -6.42 -16.73 13.32
CA PHE A 69 -7.40 -17.62 12.69
C PHE A 69 -7.80 -18.83 13.55
N ALA A 70 -6.93 -19.29 14.44
CA ALA A 70 -7.29 -20.40 15.34
C ALA A 70 -7.96 -19.92 16.64
N LEU A 71 -7.69 -18.66 17.04
CA LEU A 71 -8.17 -18.12 18.31
C LEU A 71 -9.49 -17.39 18.20
N ALA A 72 -9.66 -16.57 17.15
CA ALA A 72 -10.86 -15.74 16.97
C ALA A 72 -12.16 -16.53 16.83
N GLY A 73 -12.12 -17.73 16.25
CA GLY A 73 -13.28 -18.59 16.08
C GLY A 73 -13.62 -19.49 17.28
N ARG A 74 -12.85 -19.42 18.38
CA ARG A 74 -13.11 -20.25 19.57
C ARG A 74 -14.43 -19.85 20.25
N ALA A 75 -15.20 -20.87 20.64
CA ALA A 75 -16.42 -20.75 21.43
C ALA A 75 -16.50 -21.91 22.43
N PRO A 76 -17.34 -21.84 23.47
CA PRO A 76 -17.56 -22.95 24.38
C PRO A 76 -17.90 -24.25 23.61
N GLY A 77 -17.08 -25.28 23.80
CA GLY A 77 -17.22 -26.56 23.10
C GLY A 77 -16.81 -26.61 21.62
N TYR A 78 -16.26 -25.52 21.07
CA TYR A 78 -15.81 -25.47 19.68
C TYR A 78 -14.44 -24.82 19.53
N SER A 79 -13.56 -25.45 18.75
CA SER A 79 -12.29 -24.89 18.30
C SER A 79 -12.16 -25.06 16.80
N PRO A 80 -11.82 -24.01 16.05
CA PRO A 80 -11.59 -24.11 14.61
C PRO A 80 -10.45 -25.08 14.29
N SER A 81 -10.50 -25.69 13.12
CA SER A 81 -9.41 -26.53 12.62
C SER A 81 -8.10 -25.71 12.55
N PRO A 82 -6.95 -26.27 12.95
CA PRO A 82 -5.64 -25.62 12.79
C PRO A 82 -5.29 -25.26 11.34
N LEU A 83 -5.96 -25.87 10.35
CA LEU A 83 -5.78 -25.58 8.93
C LEU A 83 -6.11 -24.12 8.58
N TRP A 84 -6.96 -23.45 9.35
CA TRP A 84 -7.25 -22.02 9.14
C TRP A 84 -6.01 -21.13 9.29
N LYS A 85 -4.99 -21.58 10.01
CA LYS A 85 -3.69 -20.87 10.09
C LYS A 85 -2.97 -20.79 8.74
N LEU A 86 -3.31 -21.64 7.77
CA LEU A 86 -2.72 -21.57 6.43
C LEU A 86 -2.99 -20.21 5.76
N PHE A 87 -4.17 -19.63 5.97
CA PHE A 87 -4.46 -18.28 5.47
C PHE A 87 -3.58 -17.21 6.12
N GLY A 88 -3.29 -17.34 7.41
CA GLY A 88 -2.34 -16.46 8.09
C GLY A 88 -0.91 -16.61 7.56
N TYR A 89 -0.47 -17.84 7.27
CA TYR A 89 0.85 -18.08 6.65
C TYR A 89 0.90 -17.56 5.21
N THR A 90 -0.18 -17.67 4.44
CA THR A 90 -0.25 -17.10 3.08
C THR A 90 -0.13 -15.58 3.15
N GLY A 91 -0.81 -14.93 4.10
CA GLY A 91 -0.67 -13.49 4.33
C GLY A 91 0.74 -13.09 4.74
N LEU A 92 1.40 -13.89 5.58
CA LEU A 92 2.80 -13.68 5.99
C LEU A 92 3.77 -13.79 4.79
N LEU A 93 3.55 -14.77 3.91
CA LEU A 93 4.31 -14.91 2.66
C LEU A 93 4.08 -13.69 1.74
N GLY A 94 2.83 -13.24 1.62
CA GLY A 94 2.49 -12.02 0.90
C GLY A 94 3.18 -10.78 1.48
N ALA A 95 3.21 -10.64 2.81
CA ALA A 95 3.90 -9.55 3.48
C ALA A 95 5.43 -9.56 3.21
N PHE A 96 6.05 -10.76 3.21
CA PHE A 96 7.45 -10.91 2.79
C PHE A 96 7.65 -10.46 1.35
N GLY A 97 6.82 -10.93 0.43
CA GLY A 97 6.97 -10.63 -0.99
C GLY A 97 6.75 -9.15 -1.33
N ILE A 98 5.80 -8.48 -0.65
CA ILE A 98 5.65 -7.01 -0.78
C ILE A 98 6.92 -6.31 -0.31
N LEU A 99 7.42 -6.61 0.89
CA LEU A 99 8.63 -5.96 1.40
C LEU A 99 9.86 -6.24 0.51
N ALA A 100 9.87 -7.35 -0.22
CA ALA A 100 10.96 -7.68 -1.13
C ALA A 100 11.17 -6.61 -2.22
N TYR A 101 10.11 -6.13 -2.85
CA TYR A 101 10.21 -5.09 -3.88
C TYR A 101 9.91 -3.68 -3.37
N TYR A 102 9.04 -3.53 -2.38
CA TYR A 102 8.61 -2.24 -1.85
C TYR A 102 9.77 -1.43 -1.26
N MET A 103 10.70 -2.11 -0.57
CA MET A 103 11.90 -1.48 -0.01
C MET A 103 12.85 -1.00 -1.09
N VAL A 104 12.91 -1.71 -2.22
CA VAL A 104 13.73 -1.33 -3.38
C VAL A 104 13.19 -0.04 -4.02
N ILE A 105 11.86 0.06 -4.18
CA ILE A 105 11.22 1.30 -4.65
C ILE A 105 11.51 2.46 -3.67
N GLY A 106 11.48 2.21 -2.36
CA GLY A 106 11.90 3.19 -1.36
C GLY A 106 13.33 3.67 -1.57
N GLY A 107 14.23 2.76 -1.95
CA GLY A 107 15.61 3.08 -2.36
C GLY A 107 15.68 3.96 -3.61
N TRP A 108 14.85 3.68 -4.64
CA TRP A 108 14.76 4.50 -5.86
C TRP A 108 14.32 5.92 -5.54
N VAL A 109 13.33 6.08 -4.67
CA VAL A 109 12.83 7.40 -4.25
C VAL A 109 13.93 8.20 -3.53
N ILE A 110 14.69 7.56 -2.62
CA ILE A 110 15.84 8.19 -1.94
C ILE A 110 16.92 8.58 -2.96
N SER A 111 17.20 7.71 -3.94
CA SER A 111 18.16 7.99 -5.01
C SER A 111 17.76 9.26 -5.79
N TYR A 112 16.48 9.40 -6.16
CA TYR A 112 16.00 10.59 -6.87
C TYR A 112 16.13 11.87 -6.02
N ILE A 113 15.75 11.84 -4.75
CA ILE A 113 15.95 12.98 -3.84
C ILE A 113 17.41 13.41 -3.84
N TRP A 114 18.33 12.45 -3.71
CA TRP A 114 19.76 12.72 -3.68
C TRP A 114 20.26 13.34 -4.97
N HIS A 115 19.89 12.79 -6.13
CA HIS A 115 20.33 13.29 -7.42
C HIS A 115 19.69 14.64 -7.78
N ILE A 116 18.44 14.92 -7.38
CA ILE A 116 17.84 16.24 -7.54
C ILE A 116 18.55 17.25 -6.65
N PHE A 117 18.94 16.88 -5.44
CA PHE A 117 19.73 17.75 -4.56
C PHE A 117 21.11 18.07 -5.16
N LEU A 118 21.80 17.07 -5.72
CA LEU A 118 23.07 17.26 -6.42
C LEU A 118 22.90 18.16 -7.65
N GLY A 119 21.85 17.97 -8.45
CA GLY A 119 21.54 18.81 -9.61
C GLY A 119 21.30 20.27 -9.23
N ALA A 120 20.47 20.49 -8.21
CA ALA A 120 20.23 21.84 -7.67
C ALA A 120 21.49 22.52 -7.13
N ALA A 121 22.48 21.74 -6.67
CA ALA A 121 23.79 22.23 -6.24
C ALA A 121 24.81 22.38 -7.39
N GLY A 122 24.43 22.07 -8.63
CA GLY A 122 25.32 22.15 -9.81
C GLY A 122 26.38 21.06 -9.87
N VAL A 123 26.17 19.93 -9.16
CA VAL A 123 27.13 18.82 -9.13
C VAL A 123 26.88 17.86 -10.30
N ALA A 124 27.95 17.45 -10.97
CA ALA A 124 27.88 16.51 -12.09
C ALA A 124 27.23 15.18 -11.67
N GLY A 125 26.36 14.63 -12.53
CA GLY A 125 25.57 13.42 -12.25
C GLY A 125 24.26 13.70 -11.47
N GLY A 126 24.01 14.95 -11.07
CA GLY A 126 22.73 15.35 -10.50
C GLY A 126 21.64 15.55 -11.57
N LEU A 127 20.39 15.49 -11.17
CA LEU A 127 19.22 15.80 -12.00
C LEU A 127 18.72 17.20 -11.66
N ASP A 128 19.05 18.18 -12.50
CA ASP A 128 18.60 19.57 -12.31
C ASP A 128 17.27 19.82 -13.02
N LEU A 129 16.26 20.19 -12.26
CA LEU A 129 14.91 20.50 -12.70
C LEU A 129 14.59 21.99 -12.64
N SER A 130 15.63 22.85 -12.66
CA SER A 130 15.46 24.30 -12.70
C SER A 130 15.12 24.84 -14.10
N SER A 131 15.31 24.03 -15.12
CA SER A 131 14.98 24.32 -16.52
C SER A 131 14.36 23.10 -17.19
N PRO A 132 13.54 23.26 -18.25
CA PRO A 132 12.89 22.18 -18.95
C PRO A 132 13.86 21.10 -19.41
N ILE A 133 13.53 19.84 -19.13
CA ILE A 133 14.30 18.65 -19.53
C ILE A 133 13.52 17.79 -20.53
N THR A 134 14.23 17.04 -21.35
CA THR A 134 13.63 16.19 -22.37
C THR A 134 13.31 14.79 -21.84
N LYS A 135 12.43 14.09 -22.57
CA LYS A 135 12.07 12.69 -22.29
C LYS A 135 13.30 11.77 -22.37
N GLU A 136 14.16 11.99 -23.38
CA GLU A 136 15.38 11.22 -23.58
C GLU A 136 16.32 11.33 -22.38
N LEU A 137 16.42 12.55 -21.77
CA LEU A 137 17.22 12.76 -20.58
C LEU A 137 16.67 11.97 -19.39
N THR A 138 15.37 11.99 -19.17
CA THR A 138 14.75 11.24 -18.04
C THR A 138 14.84 9.75 -18.23
N GLU A 139 14.69 9.25 -19.46
CA GLU A 139 14.86 7.83 -19.78
C GLU A 139 16.30 7.37 -19.56
N SER A 140 17.29 8.10 -20.08
CA SER A 140 18.71 7.79 -19.86
C SER A 140 19.07 7.88 -18.37
N PHE A 141 18.61 8.92 -17.69
CA PHE A 141 18.85 9.09 -16.25
C PHE A 141 18.27 7.94 -15.42
N TYR A 142 17.03 7.52 -15.71
CA TYR A 142 16.41 6.37 -15.06
C TYR A 142 17.20 5.08 -15.34
N SER A 143 17.56 4.85 -16.59
CA SER A 143 18.32 3.67 -16.98
C SER A 143 19.68 3.61 -16.29
N ASP A 144 20.42 4.72 -16.31
CA ASP A 144 21.75 4.80 -15.71
C ASP A 144 21.71 4.72 -14.18
N THR A 145 20.71 5.36 -13.56
CA THR A 145 20.64 5.48 -12.10
C THR A 145 19.96 4.28 -11.43
N ILE A 146 18.95 3.69 -12.07
CA ILE A 146 18.17 2.60 -11.51
C ILE A 146 18.55 1.26 -12.12
N GLU A 147 18.48 1.13 -13.47
CA GLU A 147 18.61 -0.18 -14.12
C GLU A 147 20.05 -0.67 -14.17
N HIS A 148 21.01 0.23 -14.45
CA HIS A 148 22.42 -0.12 -14.61
C HIS A 148 23.30 0.14 -13.37
N SER A 149 22.69 0.54 -12.25
CA SER A 149 23.41 0.86 -11.01
C SER A 149 22.99 -0.01 -9.81
N PRO A 150 23.05 -1.35 -9.88
CA PRO A 150 22.57 -2.22 -8.81
C PRO A 150 23.30 -1.98 -7.48
N PHE A 151 24.59 -1.63 -7.51
CA PHE A 151 25.34 -1.31 -6.29
C PHE A 151 24.83 -0.04 -5.61
N ALA A 152 24.63 1.03 -6.37
CA ALA A 152 24.09 2.29 -5.82
C ALA A 152 22.68 2.09 -5.27
N ILE A 153 21.80 1.39 -5.99
CA ILE A 153 20.45 1.06 -5.53
C ILE A 153 20.48 0.19 -4.28
N THR A 154 21.43 -0.75 -4.17
CA THR A 154 21.62 -1.52 -2.93
C THR A 154 21.92 -0.60 -1.75
N CYS A 155 22.81 0.40 -1.93
CA CYS A 155 23.12 1.37 -0.88
C CYS A 155 21.90 2.21 -0.49
N TYR A 156 21.13 2.75 -1.45
CA TYR A 156 19.93 3.54 -1.16
C TYR A 156 18.84 2.69 -0.50
N THR A 157 18.64 1.45 -0.96
CA THR A 157 17.71 0.51 -0.34
C THR A 157 18.13 0.20 1.09
N LEU A 158 19.43 -0.01 1.34
CA LEU A 158 19.96 -0.23 2.68
C LEU A 158 19.71 0.98 3.60
N VAL A 159 19.87 2.21 3.10
CA VAL A 159 19.51 3.43 3.86
C VAL A 159 18.05 3.39 4.27
N PHE A 160 17.13 3.04 3.33
CA PHE A 160 15.71 2.95 3.65
C PHE A 160 15.40 1.84 4.67
N VAL A 161 16.07 0.68 4.54
CA VAL A 161 15.98 -0.42 5.53
C VAL A 161 16.48 0.02 6.91
N LEU A 162 17.59 0.76 6.96
CA LEU A 162 18.17 1.26 8.21
C LEU A 162 17.24 2.28 8.91
N ILE A 163 16.56 3.14 8.15
CA ILE A 163 15.55 4.05 8.71
C ILE A 163 14.44 3.25 9.38
N ASN A 164 13.90 2.22 8.72
CA ASN A 164 12.91 1.31 9.30
C ASN A 164 13.45 0.63 10.58
N TRP A 165 14.67 0.12 10.53
CA TRP A 165 15.32 -0.55 11.65
C TRP A 165 15.45 0.36 12.89
N VAL A 166 15.89 1.60 12.72
CA VAL A 166 16.01 2.58 13.81
C VAL A 166 14.66 2.84 14.48
N ILE A 167 13.59 2.95 13.70
CA ILE A 167 12.25 3.19 14.22
C ILE A 167 11.73 1.97 14.96
N LEU A 168 11.83 0.78 14.37
CA LEU A 168 11.34 -0.47 14.94
C LEU A 168 12.08 -0.83 16.24
N ARG A 169 13.37 -0.52 16.37
CA ARG A 169 14.14 -0.75 17.61
C ARG A 169 13.68 0.09 18.81
N LYS A 170 12.99 1.19 18.58
CA LYS A 170 12.37 1.99 19.67
C LYS A 170 11.10 1.36 20.25
N GLY A 171 10.80 0.11 19.86
CA GLY A 171 9.57 -0.61 20.18
C GLY A 171 8.62 -0.64 18.98
N VAL A 172 8.20 -1.83 18.57
CA VAL A 172 7.43 -1.97 17.32
C VAL A 172 6.16 -1.11 17.35
N ILE A 173 5.32 -1.24 18.39
CA ILE A 173 4.09 -0.45 18.50
C ILE A 173 4.40 1.01 18.81
N GLN A 174 5.16 1.27 19.87
CA GLN A 174 5.46 2.64 20.32
C GLN A 174 6.29 3.42 19.29
N GLY A 175 7.23 2.75 18.61
CA GLY A 175 8.06 3.34 17.57
C GLY A 175 7.21 3.73 16.36
N ILE A 176 6.33 2.84 15.90
CA ILE A 176 5.40 3.10 14.79
C ILE A 176 4.44 4.23 15.15
N GLU A 177 3.74 4.14 16.29
CA GLU A 177 2.79 5.17 16.73
C GLU A 177 3.43 6.56 16.84
N ARG A 178 4.64 6.62 17.44
CA ARG A 178 5.37 7.89 17.55
C ARG A 178 5.76 8.44 16.18
N SER A 179 6.25 7.59 15.28
CA SER A 179 6.67 8.02 13.95
C SER A 179 5.48 8.48 13.11
N VAL A 180 4.41 7.73 13.09
CA VAL A 180 3.19 8.05 12.34
C VAL A 180 2.55 9.36 12.82
N LYS A 181 2.62 9.66 14.11
CA LYS A 181 2.11 10.92 14.69
C LYS A 181 2.74 12.17 14.05
N TYR A 182 4.00 12.08 13.61
CA TYR A 182 4.70 13.18 12.95
C TYR A 182 4.70 13.02 11.42
N LEU A 183 4.88 11.81 10.93
CA LEU A 183 4.99 11.55 9.50
C LEU A 183 3.65 11.76 8.77
N MET A 184 2.51 11.42 9.37
CA MET A 184 1.21 11.60 8.71
C MET A 184 0.83 13.06 8.50
N PRO A 185 0.93 13.97 9.50
CA PRO A 185 0.73 15.40 9.26
C PRO A 185 1.71 15.97 8.23
N LEU A 186 2.97 15.53 8.25
CA LEU A 186 3.97 15.97 7.28
C LEU A 186 3.63 15.50 5.85
N LEU A 187 3.18 14.25 5.70
CA LEU A 187 2.69 13.71 4.42
C LEU A 187 1.52 14.54 3.89
N LEU A 188 0.52 14.81 4.74
CA LEU A 188 -0.64 15.61 4.35
C LEU A 188 -0.24 17.05 3.99
N LEU A 189 0.73 17.65 4.69
CA LEU A 189 1.26 18.95 4.37
C LEU A 189 1.95 18.96 2.99
N CYS A 190 2.85 18.00 2.73
CA CYS A 190 3.49 17.84 1.42
C CYS A 190 2.45 17.65 0.31
N LEU A 191 1.47 16.80 0.54
CA LEU A 191 0.38 16.54 -0.41
C LEU A 191 -0.42 17.82 -0.71
N LEU A 192 -0.76 18.58 0.33
CA LEU A 192 -1.49 19.84 0.17
C LEU A 192 -0.69 20.88 -0.60
N ILE A 193 0.61 21.03 -0.29
CA ILE A 193 1.52 21.93 -1.03
C ILE A 193 1.53 21.58 -2.52
N MET A 194 1.67 20.29 -2.84
CA MET A 194 1.70 19.82 -4.22
C MET A 194 0.37 20.03 -4.93
N VAL A 195 -0.77 19.73 -4.28
CA VAL A 195 -2.10 19.95 -4.85
C VAL A 195 -2.34 21.43 -5.14
N ILE A 196 -2.05 22.32 -4.18
CA ILE A 196 -2.22 23.78 -4.36
C ILE A 196 -1.35 24.26 -5.54
N ARG A 197 -0.07 23.86 -5.57
CA ARG A 197 0.83 24.26 -6.65
C ARG A 197 0.33 23.80 -8.01
N ASN A 198 -0.07 22.54 -8.12
CA ASN A 198 -0.46 21.97 -9.40
C ASN A 198 -1.80 22.53 -9.92
N LEU A 199 -2.71 22.88 -9.03
CA LEU A 199 -3.97 23.56 -9.41
C LEU A 199 -3.77 25.02 -9.86
N THR A 200 -2.62 25.64 -9.56
CA THR A 200 -2.26 27.00 -9.99
C THR A 200 -1.44 27.03 -11.28
N LEU A 201 -1.18 25.90 -11.92
CA LEU A 201 -0.48 25.83 -13.20
C LEU A 201 -1.39 26.28 -14.36
N ASP A 202 -0.77 26.85 -15.39
CA ASP A 202 -1.46 27.10 -16.66
C ASP A 202 -1.91 25.77 -17.23
N ASP A 203 -3.11 25.74 -17.83
CA ASP A 203 -3.75 24.52 -18.37
C ASP A 203 -4.05 23.40 -17.37
N ALA A 204 -3.91 23.64 -16.06
CA ALA A 204 -4.29 22.67 -15.03
C ALA A 204 -5.76 22.16 -15.17
N ALA A 205 -6.65 23.00 -15.70
CA ALA A 205 -8.05 22.69 -15.91
C ALA A 205 -8.27 21.45 -16.80
N ALA A 206 -7.42 21.21 -17.79
CA ALA A 206 -7.50 20.03 -18.65
C ALA A 206 -7.22 18.74 -17.85
N GLY A 207 -6.21 18.75 -17.00
CA GLY A 207 -5.90 17.63 -16.11
C GLY A 207 -6.99 17.38 -15.07
N VAL A 208 -7.57 18.43 -14.48
CA VAL A 208 -8.71 18.33 -13.57
C VAL A 208 -9.94 17.76 -14.29
N SER A 209 -10.24 18.21 -15.50
CA SER A 209 -11.34 17.72 -16.30
C SER A 209 -11.17 16.23 -16.64
N PHE A 210 -9.99 15.81 -17.09
CA PHE A 210 -9.68 14.39 -17.32
C PHE A 210 -9.90 13.55 -16.06
N TYR A 211 -9.45 14.05 -14.92
CA TYR A 211 -9.48 13.33 -13.67
C TYR A 211 -10.87 13.21 -13.05
N LEU A 212 -11.72 14.23 -13.21
CA LEU A 212 -13.05 14.29 -12.58
C LEU A 212 -14.21 13.94 -13.48
N THR A 213 -14.06 14.07 -14.81
CA THR A 213 -15.17 13.81 -15.74
C THR A 213 -15.29 12.32 -16.03
N PRO A 214 -16.34 11.63 -15.55
CA PRO A 214 -16.47 10.20 -15.79
C PRO A 214 -16.96 9.93 -17.21
N ASP A 215 -16.21 9.12 -17.93
CA ASP A 215 -16.68 8.50 -19.18
C ASP A 215 -17.23 7.11 -18.86
N PHE A 216 -18.54 7.00 -18.73
CA PHE A 216 -19.21 5.74 -18.38
C PHE A 216 -19.02 4.62 -19.41
N SER A 217 -18.67 4.96 -20.68
CA SER A 217 -18.36 3.96 -21.69
C SER A 217 -17.11 3.13 -21.38
N LYS A 218 -16.24 3.65 -20.53
CA LYS A 218 -15.00 2.99 -20.06
C LYS A 218 -15.21 2.07 -18.87
N ILE A 219 -16.38 2.06 -18.24
CA ILE A 219 -16.71 1.15 -17.14
C ILE A 219 -16.93 -0.26 -17.70
N THR A 220 -15.87 -1.02 -17.74
CA THR A 220 -15.86 -2.41 -18.20
C THR A 220 -15.67 -3.37 -17.01
N PRO A 221 -15.99 -4.67 -17.16
CA PRO A 221 -15.63 -5.66 -16.13
C PRO A 221 -14.14 -5.66 -15.78
N ARG A 222 -13.27 -5.38 -16.76
CA ARG A 222 -11.83 -5.27 -16.54
C ARG A 222 -11.49 -4.09 -15.61
N LEU A 223 -12.01 -2.89 -15.91
CA LEU A 223 -11.81 -1.71 -15.04
C LEU A 223 -12.28 -1.98 -13.62
N PHE A 224 -13.45 -2.61 -13.46
CA PHE A 224 -13.96 -2.96 -12.12
C PHE A 224 -13.03 -3.90 -11.37
N LEU A 225 -12.42 -4.88 -12.03
CA LEU A 225 -11.47 -5.81 -11.42
C LEU A 225 -10.14 -5.15 -11.09
N ASP A 226 -9.64 -4.25 -11.95
CA ASP A 226 -8.44 -3.45 -11.67
C ASP A 226 -8.65 -2.54 -10.45
N VAL A 227 -9.84 -1.93 -10.33
CA VAL A 227 -10.24 -1.13 -9.16
C VAL A 227 -10.30 -1.98 -7.89
N LEU A 228 -10.88 -3.19 -7.95
CA LEU A 228 -10.92 -4.09 -6.80
C LEU A 228 -9.51 -4.45 -6.32
N GLY A 229 -8.62 -4.81 -7.26
CA GLY A 229 -7.21 -5.07 -6.94
C GLY A 229 -6.52 -3.85 -6.29
N GLN A 230 -6.81 -2.64 -6.81
CA GLN A 230 -6.30 -1.40 -6.24
C GLN A 230 -6.82 -1.13 -4.81
N VAL A 231 -8.10 -1.38 -4.53
CA VAL A 231 -8.68 -1.21 -3.19
C VAL A 231 -8.02 -2.16 -2.19
N PHE A 232 -7.81 -3.43 -2.56
CA PHE A 232 -7.11 -4.40 -1.72
C PHE A 232 -5.69 -3.96 -1.40
N PHE A 233 -4.96 -3.54 -2.41
CA PHE A 233 -3.58 -3.05 -2.25
C PHE A 233 -3.53 -1.78 -1.40
N ALA A 234 -4.37 -0.79 -1.71
CA ALA A 234 -4.41 0.50 -1.01
C ALA A 234 -4.74 0.37 0.48
N LEU A 235 -5.59 -0.58 0.85
CA LEU A 235 -5.98 -0.83 2.24
C LEU A 235 -5.10 -1.85 2.96
N SER A 236 -4.05 -2.36 2.31
CA SER A 236 -3.17 -3.41 2.86
C SER A 236 -3.95 -4.65 3.36
N LEU A 237 -5.00 -5.05 2.60
CA LEU A 237 -5.83 -6.21 2.93
C LEU A 237 -5.17 -7.51 2.47
N GLY A 238 -5.35 -8.56 3.26
CA GLY A 238 -4.77 -9.88 2.96
C GLY A 238 -3.31 -10.07 3.39
N PHE A 239 -2.67 -9.06 3.99
CA PHE A 239 -1.28 -9.15 4.48
C PHE A 239 -1.22 -9.50 5.96
N GLY A 240 -2.35 -9.50 6.65
CA GLY A 240 -2.40 -9.60 8.11
C GLY A 240 -2.10 -8.29 8.84
N VAL A 241 -1.97 -7.16 8.12
CA VAL A 241 -1.71 -5.84 8.72
C VAL A 241 -2.88 -5.41 9.60
N MET A 242 -4.10 -5.41 9.08
CA MET A 242 -5.28 -5.03 9.85
C MET A 242 -5.53 -5.99 11.02
N ILE A 243 -5.31 -7.30 10.84
CA ILE A 243 -5.38 -8.30 11.91
C ILE A 243 -4.37 -7.97 13.01
N THR A 244 -3.11 -7.69 12.64
CA THR A 244 -2.04 -7.36 13.59
C THR A 244 -2.31 -6.05 14.33
N LEU A 245 -2.72 -4.99 13.64
CA LEU A 245 -3.03 -3.71 14.28
C LEU A 245 -4.24 -3.80 15.20
N SER A 246 -5.30 -4.47 14.77
CA SER A 246 -6.52 -4.61 15.56
C SER A 246 -6.38 -5.57 16.74
N SER A 247 -5.38 -6.45 16.76
CA SER A 247 -5.07 -7.29 17.93
C SER A 247 -4.71 -6.47 19.19
N HIS A 248 -4.30 -5.22 18.98
CA HIS A 248 -4.01 -4.27 20.07
C HIS A 248 -5.14 -3.27 20.33
N LEU A 249 -6.27 -3.39 19.63
CA LEU A 249 -7.41 -2.50 19.77
C LEU A 249 -8.17 -2.82 21.07
N ASN A 250 -8.54 -1.76 21.80
CA ASN A 250 -9.35 -1.92 23.01
C ASN A 250 -10.74 -2.45 22.63
N GLN A 251 -11.27 -3.37 23.45
CA GLN A 251 -12.62 -3.94 23.25
C GLN A 251 -13.75 -2.91 23.32
N LYS A 252 -13.52 -1.73 23.91
CA LYS A 252 -14.49 -0.64 23.98
C LYS A 252 -14.51 0.26 22.75
N GLU A 253 -13.57 0.10 21.84
CA GLU A 253 -13.47 0.93 20.64
C GLU A 253 -14.52 0.55 19.59
N ASP A 254 -15.06 1.57 18.93
CA ASP A 254 -16.01 1.43 17.83
C ASP A 254 -15.26 1.08 16.53
N MET A 255 -15.23 -0.21 16.18
CA MET A 255 -14.56 -0.69 14.98
C MET A 255 -15.21 -0.20 13.69
N VAL A 256 -16.54 -0.07 13.66
CA VAL A 256 -17.26 0.39 12.46
C VAL A 256 -16.84 1.81 12.14
N LYS A 257 -16.88 2.68 13.13
CA LYS A 257 -16.45 4.08 12.97
C LYS A 257 -14.99 4.18 12.57
N THR A 258 -14.12 3.35 13.13
CA THR A 258 -12.70 3.33 12.78
C THR A 258 -12.47 2.86 11.35
N ALA A 259 -13.14 1.79 10.91
CA ALA A 259 -13.02 1.29 9.53
C ALA A 259 -13.53 2.31 8.50
N VAL A 260 -14.67 2.95 8.78
CA VAL A 260 -15.24 4.00 7.91
C VAL A 260 -14.28 5.20 7.81
N ILE A 261 -13.76 5.69 8.93
CA ILE A 261 -12.80 6.80 8.94
C ILE A 261 -11.53 6.42 8.14
N THR A 262 -11.01 5.20 8.31
CA THR A 262 -9.84 4.71 7.55
C THR A 262 -10.11 4.70 6.05
N GLY A 263 -11.26 4.14 5.62
CA GLY A 263 -11.63 4.11 4.21
C GLY A 263 -11.79 5.52 3.61
N ILE A 264 -12.41 6.44 4.35
CA ILE A 264 -12.59 7.83 3.93
C ILE A 264 -11.24 8.55 3.81
N ILE A 265 -10.35 8.42 4.81
CA ILE A 265 -9.02 9.05 4.76
C ILE A 265 -8.20 8.50 3.61
N ASN A 266 -8.20 7.17 3.40
CA ASN A 266 -7.49 6.57 2.28
C ASN A 266 -8.03 7.07 0.93
N THR A 267 -9.36 7.11 0.76
CA THR A 267 -10.01 7.65 -0.44
C THR A 267 -9.64 9.11 -0.67
N LEU A 268 -9.70 9.93 0.37
CA LEU A 268 -9.36 11.35 0.28
C LEU A 268 -7.92 11.56 -0.17
N VAL A 269 -6.97 10.83 0.41
CA VAL A 269 -5.55 10.92 0.02
C VAL A 269 -5.33 10.43 -1.40
N ALA A 270 -5.97 9.33 -1.82
CA ALA A 270 -5.88 8.84 -3.19
C ALA A 270 -6.44 9.87 -4.19
N VAL A 271 -7.59 10.47 -3.88
CA VAL A 271 -8.18 11.53 -4.71
C VAL A 271 -7.27 12.77 -4.76
N MET A 272 -6.72 13.19 -3.64
CA MET A 272 -5.75 14.29 -3.61
C MET A 272 -4.49 13.98 -4.40
N ALA A 273 -4.01 12.73 -4.41
CA ALA A 273 -2.87 12.31 -5.21
C ALA A 273 -3.11 12.47 -6.72
N GLY A 274 -4.34 12.26 -7.19
CA GLY A 274 -4.71 12.56 -8.57
C GLY A 274 -4.62 14.06 -8.88
N PHE A 275 -5.10 14.93 -8.00
CA PHE A 275 -4.94 16.39 -8.14
C PHE A 275 -3.46 16.83 -8.04
N MET A 276 -2.62 16.07 -7.35
CA MET A 276 -1.19 16.31 -7.30
C MET A 276 -0.48 15.94 -8.61
N ILE A 277 -1.02 15.03 -9.42
CA ILE A 277 -0.32 14.48 -10.58
C ILE A 277 -0.91 14.99 -11.91
N PHE A 278 -2.22 14.84 -12.15
CA PHE A 278 -2.80 15.11 -13.47
C PHE A 278 -2.71 16.56 -13.94
N PRO A 279 -2.95 17.57 -13.10
CA PRO A 279 -2.80 18.95 -13.55
C PRO A 279 -1.38 19.27 -14.06
N SER A 280 -0.33 18.74 -13.39
CA SER A 280 1.04 18.99 -13.82
C SER A 280 1.42 18.24 -15.10
N LEU A 281 0.93 17.00 -15.30
CA LEU A 281 1.17 16.27 -16.54
C LEU A 281 0.53 16.98 -17.74
N PHE A 282 -0.73 17.37 -17.60
CA PHE A 282 -1.45 18.02 -18.69
C PHE A 282 -0.90 19.43 -18.99
N SER A 283 -0.48 20.18 -17.96
CA SER A 283 0.20 21.46 -18.11
C SER A 283 1.52 21.33 -18.89
N ALA A 284 2.25 20.23 -18.71
CA ALA A 284 3.46 19.90 -19.45
C ALA A 284 3.19 19.18 -20.80
N ASN A 285 1.94 19.07 -21.24
CA ASN A 285 1.52 18.34 -22.46
C ASN A 285 1.98 16.87 -22.48
N LEU A 286 2.05 16.23 -21.31
CA LEU A 286 2.41 14.82 -21.16
C LEU A 286 1.17 13.94 -21.02
N ALA A 287 1.18 12.79 -21.69
CA ALA A 287 0.20 11.75 -21.46
C ALA A 287 0.52 11.00 -20.15
N PRO A 288 -0.50 10.50 -19.43
CA PRO A 288 -0.25 9.64 -18.27
C PRO A 288 0.43 8.34 -18.71
N ASP A 289 1.65 8.13 -18.22
CA ASP A 289 2.38 6.87 -18.39
C ASP A 289 1.92 5.82 -17.37
N SER A 290 2.29 4.56 -17.60
CA SER A 290 1.97 3.44 -16.72
C SER A 290 3.10 3.10 -15.76
N GLY A 291 2.73 2.56 -14.59
CA GLY A 291 3.65 2.03 -13.60
C GLY A 291 4.70 3.02 -13.10
N PRO A 292 5.94 2.55 -12.86
CA PRO A 292 7.05 3.38 -12.38
C PRO A 292 7.43 4.54 -13.30
N SER A 293 7.20 4.40 -14.62
CA SER A 293 7.51 5.44 -15.60
C SER A 293 6.83 6.77 -15.30
N LEU A 294 5.59 6.75 -14.81
CA LEU A 294 4.87 7.97 -14.42
C LEU A 294 5.67 8.80 -13.40
N VAL A 295 6.17 8.16 -12.34
CA VAL A 295 6.82 8.84 -11.22
C VAL A 295 8.27 9.21 -11.54
N PHE A 296 8.99 8.31 -12.19
CA PHE A 296 10.44 8.44 -12.34
C PHE A 296 10.88 9.01 -13.69
N LYS A 297 9.99 9.07 -14.68
CA LYS A 297 10.28 9.61 -16.01
C LYS A 297 9.39 10.82 -16.33
N SER A 298 8.06 10.69 -16.25
CA SER A 298 7.14 11.75 -16.69
C SER A 298 7.02 12.89 -15.70
N LEU A 299 6.91 12.64 -14.41
CA LEU A 299 6.81 13.71 -13.40
C LEU A 299 8.06 14.60 -13.28
N PRO A 300 9.31 14.10 -13.36
CA PRO A 300 10.47 14.98 -13.44
C PRO A 300 10.43 15.97 -14.59
N ILE A 301 9.90 15.60 -15.78
CA ILE A 301 9.68 16.53 -16.88
C ILE A 301 8.68 17.60 -16.48
N ALA A 302 7.51 17.20 -15.94
CA ALA A 302 6.50 18.12 -15.48
C ALA A 302 7.03 19.10 -14.41
N PHE A 303 7.85 18.61 -13.48
CA PHE A 303 8.48 19.49 -12.47
C PHE A 303 9.48 20.46 -13.08
N SER A 304 10.23 20.07 -14.10
CA SER A 304 11.21 20.94 -14.76
C SER A 304 10.58 22.12 -15.51
N GLU A 305 9.30 22.00 -15.88
CA GLU A 305 8.50 23.09 -16.47
C GLU A 305 7.98 24.08 -15.41
N MET A 306 8.10 23.74 -14.12
CA MET A 306 7.58 24.58 -13.04
C MET A 306 8.63 25.57 -12.51
N PHE A 307 8.19 26.75 -12.12
CA PHE A 307 8.99 27.60 -11.26
C PHE A 307 9.34 26.86 -9.95
N LEU A 308 10.63 26.83 -9.57
CA LEU A 308 11.15 26.03 -8.44
C LEU A 308 10.99 24.51 -8.61
N GLY A 309 11.18 23.97 -9.81
CA GLY A 309 10.98 22.54 -10.11
C GLY A 309 11.74 21.60 -9.18
N ASN A 310 13.02 21.89 -8.88
CA ASN A 310 13.81 21.11 -7.90
C ASN A 310 13.14 21.05 -6.52
N PHE A 311 12.59 22.15 -6.02
CA PHE A 311 11.94 22.21 -4.72
C PHE A 311 10.67 21.32 -4.71
N PHE A 312 9.78 21.49 -5.69
CA PHE A 312 8.55 20.70 -5.76
C PHE A 312 8.81 19.21 -6.00
N ALA A 313 9.83 18.88 -6.79
CA ALA A 313 10.26 17.50 -6.96
C ALA A 313 10.76 16.89 -5.64
N ILE A 314 11.57 17.60 -4.85
CA ILE A 314 12.01 17.12 -3.54
C ILE A 314 10.81 16.95 -2.60
N VAL A 315 9.86 17.88 -2.56
CA VAL A 315 8.63 17.77 -1.75
C VAL A 315 7.83 16.54 -2.16
N PHE A 316 7.68 16.30 -3.46
CA PHE A 316 6.98 15.12 -3.99
C PHE A 316 7.66 13.80 -3.61
N PHE A 317 8.96 13.67 -3.86
CA PHE A 317 9.70 12.45 -3.52
C PHE A 317 9.80 12.26 -2.00
N LEU A 318 9.87 13.32 -1.21
CA LEU A 318 9.81 13.25 0.25
C LEU A 318 8.45 12.70 0.73
N LEU A 319 7.35 13.16 0.12
CA LEU A 319 6.01 12.61 0.36
C LEU A 319 5.99 11.09 0.10
N LEU A 320 6.57 10.65 -1.01
CA LEU A 320 6.66 9.23 -1.33
C LEU A 320 7.49 8.44 -0.32
N VAL A 321 8.64 8.97 0.16
CA VAL A 321 9.43 8.32 1.22
C VAL A 321 8.61 8.18 2.50
N ILE A 322 7.88 9.21 2.91
CA ILE A 322 7.05 9.19 4.11
C ILE A 322 5.93 8.15 3.97
N ALA A 323 5.23 8.14 2.84
CA ALA A 323 4.19 7.17 2.53
C ALA A 323 4.73 5.73 2.54
N ALA A 324 5.88 5.51 1.92
CA ALA A 324 6.55 4.21 1.91
C ALA A 324 6.96 3.76 3.32
N LEU A 325 7.50 4.69 4.12
CA LEU A 325 7.99 4.39 5.47
C LEU A 325 6.85 4.00 6.41
N THR A 326 5.75 4.75 6.42
CA THR A 326 4.61 4.45 7.30
C THR A 326 4.00 3.09 7.00
N THR A 327 3.89 2.72 5.72
CA THR A 327 3.36 1.41 5.30
C THR A 327 4.35 0.28 5.56
N SER A 328 5.63 0.43 5.21
CA SER A 328 6.63 -0.63 5.43
C SER A 328 6.78 -1.00 6.91
N LEU A 329 6.75 -0.02 7.81
CA LEU A 329 6.81 -0.25 9.26
C LEU A 329 5.69 -1.17 9.74
N THR A 330 4.47 -0.99 9.24
CA THR A 330 3.32 -1.82 9.64
C THR A 330 3.35 -3.21 9.03
N ILE A 331 3.87 -3.36 7.80
CA ILE A 331 4.06 -4.68 7.20
C ILE A 331 5.19 -5.45 7.91
N TYR A 332 6.29 -4.80 8.27
CA TYR A 332 7.35 -5.41 9.10
C TYR A 332 6.79 -5.90 10.44
N GLN A 333 5.88 -5.13 11.05
CA GLN A 333 5.24 -5.52 12.32
C GLN A 333 4.53 -6.88 12.23
N VAL A 334 3.88 -7.19 11.10
CA VAL A 334 3.21 -8.48 10.90
C VAL A 334 4.18 -9.64 11.07
N ILE A 335 5.33 -9.57 10.40
CA ILE A 335 6.34 -10.64 10.43
C ILE A 335 7.02 -10.69 11.80
N ILE A 336 7.39 -9.54 12.34
CA ILE A 336 8.05 -9.43 13.65
C ILE A 336 7.18 -10.01 14.76
N SER A 337 5.88 -9.68 14.80
CA SER A 337 4.98 -10.21 15.84
C SER A 337 4.86 -11.73 15.78
N VAL A 338 4.78 -12.30 14.58
CA VAL A 338 4.77 -13.77 14.40
C VAL A 338 6.06 -14.40 14.96
N LEU A 339 7.23 -13.82 14.64
CA LEU A 339 8.51 -14.33 15.13
C LEU A 339 8.63 -14.23 16.66
N VAL A 340 8.23 -13.09 17.23
CA VAL A 340 8.30 -12.89 18.70
C VAL A 340 7.37 -13.85 19.43
N GLU A 341 6.10 -13.95 19.00
CA GLU A 341 5.09 -14.74 19.72
C GLU A 341 5.25 -16.24 19.53
N ARG A 342 5.58 -16.69 18.30
CA ARG A 342 5.65 -18.13 18.00
C ARG A 342 7.04 -18.72 18.26
N LEU A 343 8.11 -18.04 17.87
CA LEU A 343 9.47 -18.52 18.10
C LEU A 343 10.02 -18.11 19.49
N ARG A 344 9.28 -17.27 20.21
CA ARG A 344 9.65 -16.77 21.55
C ARG A 344 11.05 -16.16 21.60
N ILE A 345 11.46 -15.50 20.51
CA ILE A 345 12.73 -14.77 20.44
C ILE A 345 12.56 -13.33 20.88
N SER A 346 13.64 -12.71 21.32
CA SER A 346 13.61 -11.31 21.74
C SER A 346 13.26 -10.40 20.56
N LEU A 347 12.59 -9.29 20.85
CA LEU A 347 12.18 -8.29 19.85
C LEU A 347 13.35 -7.84 18.96
N GLY A 348 14.52 -7.55 19.55
CA GLY A 348 15.69 -7.12 18.79
C GLY A 348 16.19 -8.19 17.81
N ARG A 349 16.15 -9.48 18.20
CA ARG A 349 16.48 -10.58 17.29
C ARG A 349 15.45 -10.74 16.18
N ALA A 350 14.15 -10.63 16.50
CA ALA A 350 13.09 -10.70 15.51
C ALA A 350 13.21 -9.58 14.45
N ILE A 351 13.48 -8.34 14.88
CA ILE A 351 13.73 -7.21 13.98
C ILE A 351 14.91 -7.49 13.06
N ASN A 352 16.07 -7.88 13.62
CA ASN A 352 17.27 -8.13 12.81
C ASN A 352 17.08 -9.28 11.83
N LEU A 353 16.43 -10.38 12.25
CA LEU A 353 16.15 -11.51 11.37
C LEU A 353 15.16 -11.14 10.27
N THR A 354 14.12 -10.37 10.57
CA THR A 354 13.13 -9.95 9.58
C THR A 354 13.74 -9.02 8.55
N LEU A 355 14.37 -7.91 8.98
CA LEU A 355 14.92 -6.94 8.05
C LEU A 355 16.11 -7.52 7.27
N GLY A 356 17.02 -8.24 7.95
CA GLY A 356 18.16 -8.88 7.31
C GLY A 356 17.73 -9.99 6.35
N GLY A 357 16.76 -10.83 6.74
CA GLY A 357 16.24 -11.89 5.88
C GLY A 357 15.53 -11.34 4.63
N ILE A 358 14.69 -10.31 4.78
CA ILE A 358 14.03 -9.67 3.63
C ILE A 358 15.07 -8.96 2.74
N PHE A 359 16.05 -8.30 3.33
CA PHE A 359 17.11 -7.66 2.53
C PHE A 359 17.87 -8.68 1.68
N LEU A 360 18.31 -9.80 2.27
CA LEU A 360 19.10 -10.81 1.59
C LEU A 360 18.29 -11.63 0.58
N PHE A 361 17.09 -12.09 0.96
CA PHE A 361 16.29 -13.03 0.15
C PHE A 361 15.18 -12.35 -0.65
N GLY A 362 14.92 -11.08 -0.45
CA GLY A 362 13.91 -10.30 -1.15
C GLY A 362 14.50 -9.12 -1.91
N ASN A 363 15.08 -8.15 -1.18
CA ASN A 363 15.52 -6.90 -1.81
C ASN A 363 16.70 -7.10 -2.77
N LEU A 364 17.74 -7.83 -2.39
CA LEU A 364 18.88 -8.10 -3.28
C LEU A 364 18.46 -8.82 -4.57
N PRO A 365 17.67 -9.91 -4.55
CA PRO A 365 17.15 -10.50 -5.79
C PRO A 365 16.36 -9.54 -6.66
N CYS A 366 15.53 -8.67 -6.07
CA CYS A 366 14.77 -7.64 -6.80
C CYS A 366 15.69 -6.60 -7.46
N ILE A 367 16.75 -6.18 -6.79
CA ILE A 367 17.75 -5.25 -7.33
C ILE A 367 18.52 -5.89 -8.48
N LEU A 368 18.99 -7.13 -8.29
CA LEU A 368 19.73 -7.87 -9.28
C LEU A 368 18.89 -8.19 -10.55
N ALA A 369 17.56 -8.22 -10.42
CA ALA A 369 16.65 -8.40 -11.55
C ALA A 369 16.72 -7.28 -12.60
N TYR A 370 17.20 -6.10 -12.24
CA TYR A 370 17.45 -4.99 -13.17
C TYR A 370 18.91 -4.91 -13.63
N GLY A 371 19.77 -5.78 -13.13
CA GLY A 371 21.19 -5.84 -13.45
C GLY A 371 21.62 -7.23 -13.93
N PRO A 372 22.48 -7.94 -13.16
CA PRO A 372 23.06 -9.23 -13.56
C PRO A 372 22.04 -10.35 -13.81
N TRP A 373 20.85 -10.27 -13.20
CA TRP A 373 19.78 -11.28 -13.31
C TRP A 373 18.62 -10.85 -14.19
N ARG A 374 18.81 -9.85 -15.06
CA ARG A 374 17.73 -9.33 -15.92
C ARG A 374 17.07 -10.39 -16.82
N ASP A 375 17.82 -11.46 -17.16
CA ASP A 375 17.34 -12.55 -18.01
C ASP A 375 16.69 -13.69 -17.21
N VAL A 376 16.76 -13.66 -15.87
CA VAL A 376 16.11 -14.64 -15.01
C VAL A 376 14.61 -14.36 -14.98
N ARG A 377 13.81 -15.35 -15.41
CA ARG A 377 12.35 -15.26 -15.43
C ARG A 377 11.73 -16.27 -14.48
N ILE A 378 10.74 -15.80 -13.71
CA ILE A 378 9.86 -16.60 -12.84
C ILE A 378 8.44 -16.30 -13.27
N LEU A 379 7.69 -17.29 -13.74
CA LEU A 379 6.33 -17.11 -14.29
C LEU A 379 6.31 -16.06 -15.42
N ASP A 380 7.28 -16.13 -16.34
CA ASP A 380 7.51 -15.18 -17.46
C ASP A 380 7.75 -13.72 -17.05
N ARG A 381 8.01 -13.46 -15.76
CA ARG A 381 8.27 -12.14 -15.19
C ARG A 381 9.71 -12.07 -14.68
N ASN A 382 10.28 -10.88 -14.60
CA ASN A 382 11.51 -10.68 -13.82
C ASN A 382 11.22 -10.94 -12.32
N ILE A 383 12.26 -11.08 -11.52
CA ILE A 383 12.12 -11.43 -10.10
C ILE A 383 11.31 -10.38 -9.33
N PHE A 384 11.50 -9.10 -9.62
CA PHE A 384 10.78 -8.00 -8.99
C PHE A 384 9.27 -8.09 -9.28
N ASP A 385 8.90 -8.21 -10.55
CA ASP A 385 7.51 -8.33 -10.97
C ASP A 385 6.88 -9.66 -10.52
N ALA A 386 7.68 -10.73 -10.38
CA ALA A 386 7.23 -11.99 -9.83
C ALA A 386 6.84 -11.88 -8.35
N PHE A 387 7.63 -11.16 -7.53
CA PHE A 387 7.28 -10.88 -6.15
C PHE A 387 5.98 -10.06 -6.05
N ASP A 388 5.84 -9.01 -6.87
CA ASP A 388 4.61 -8.20 -6.90
C ASP A 388 3.40 -9.04 -7.28
N PHE A 389 3.50 -9.84 -8.35
CA PHE A 389 2.42 -10.69 -8.84
C PHE A 389 2.00 -11.76 -7.80
N VAL A 390 2.95 -12.50 -7.26
CA VAL A 390 2.65 -13.57 -6.28
C VAL A 390 2.06 -12.98 -5.01
N SER A 391 2.59 -11.89 -4.51
CA SER A 391 2.08 -11.24 -3.30
C SER A 391 0.71 -10.62 -3.53
N GLY A 392 0.58 -9.77 -4.56
CA GLY A 392 -0.63 -8.99 -4.82
C GLY A 392 -1.79 -9.81 -5.37
N ASN A 393 -1.52 -10.68 -6.35
CA ASN A 393 -2.58 -11.38 -7.08
C ASN A 393 -2.89 -12.77 -6.54
N ILE A 394 -1.99 -13.38 -5.76
CA ILE A 394 -2.19 -14.73 -5.22
C ILE A 394 -2.35 -14.67 -3.71
N CYS A 395 -1.30 -14.26 -2.97
CA CYS A 395 -1.30 -14.37 -1.51
C CYS A 395 -2.41 -13.53 -0.86
N PHE A 396 -2.56 -12.27 -1.27
CA PHE A 396 -3.56 -11.38 -0.68
C PHE A 396 -4.97 -11.84 -0.94
N VAL A 397 -5.24 -12.25 -2.18
CA VAL A 397 -6.56 -12.69 -2.59
C VAL A 397 -6.98 -13.95 -1.83
N ILE A 398 -6.07 -14.92 -1.70
CA ILE A 398 -6.31 -16.14 -0.93
C ILE A 398 -6.54 -15.83 0.55
N THR A 399 -5.72 -14.97 1.15
CA THR A 399 -5.83 -14.61 2.57
C THR A 399 -7.13 -13.84 2.84
N ALA A 400 -7.49 -12.87 2.01
CA ALA A 400 -8.72 -12.11 2.15
C ALA A 400 -9.97 -12.98 1.94
N LEU A 401 -9.94 -13.92 0.98
CA LEU A 401 -10.99 -14.90 0.80
C LEU A 401 -11.14 -15.79 2.04
N GLY A 402 -10.01 -16.31 2.55
CA GLY A 402 -9.97 -17.09 3.78
C GLY A 402 -10.54 -16.33 4.98
N ALA A 403 -10.18 -15.06 5.14
CA ALA A 403 -10.67 -14.20 6.22
C ALA A 403 -12.20 -13.99 6.13
N THR A 404 -12.72 -13.69 4.94
CA THR A 404 -14.17 -13.49 4.74
C THR A 404 -14.97 -14.77 4.97
N ILE A 405 -14.50 -15.93 4.49
CA ILE A 405 -15.12 -17.23 4.77
C ILE A 405 -15.04 -17.53 6.26
N PHE A 406 -13.91 -17.30 6.90
CA PHE A 406 -13.72 -17.54 8.33
C PHE A 406 -14.71 -16.74 9.18
N VAL A 407 -14.86 -15.44 8.91
CA VAL A 407 -15.82 -14.57 9.62
C VAL A 407 -17.27 -14.99 9.34
N GLY A 408 -17.62 -15.22 8.08
CA GLY A 408 -18.99 -15.53 7.69
C GLY A 408 -19.49 -16.91 8.09
N TRP A 409 -18.60 -17.93 8.13
CA TRP A 409 -18.99 -19.32 8.27
C TRP A 409 -18.46 -20.00 9.54
N ILE A 410 -17.34 -19.54 10.08
CA ILE A 410 -16.73 -20.10 11.29
C ILE A 410 -17.06 -19.25 12.52
N MET A 411 -16.82 -17.93 12.48
CA MET A 411 -17.13 -17.06 13.61
C MET A 411 -18.63 -16.81 13.76
N LYS A 412 -19.36 -16.69 12.67
CA LYS A 412 -20.83 -16.50 12.65
C LYS A 412 -21.28 -15.34 13.57
N ASN A 413 -22.16 -15.63 14.53
CA ASN A 413 -22.69 -14.62 15.46
C ASN A 413 -21.60 -13.99 16.33
N ASN A 414 -20.52 -14.73 16.65
CA ASN A 414 -19.38 -14.15 17.39
C ASN A 414 -18.77 -12.94 16.67
N ALA A 415 -18.85 -12.88 15.34
CA ALA A 415 -18.39 -11.73 14.58
C ALA A 415 -19.30 -10.53 14.73
N LYS A 416 -20.63 -10.74 14.82
CA LYS A 416 -21.60 -9.69 15.07
C LYS A 416 -21.43 -9.13 16.49
N ASP A 417 -21.32 -10.05 17.47
CA ASP A 417 -21.12 -9.67 18.88
C ASP A 417 -19.84 -8.87 19.04
N GLU A 418 -18.80 -9.20 18.29
CA GLU A 418 -17.54 -8.46 18.32
C GLU A 418 -17.71 -7.04 17.77
N ILE A 419 -18.42 -6.84 16.65
CA ILE A 419 -18.70 -5.52 16.07
C ILE A 419 -19.54 -4.68 17.02
N ASP A 420 -20.58 -5.24 17.58
CA ASP A 420 -21.53 -4.55 18.47
C ASP A 420 -21.01 -4.42 19.91
N ASN A 421 -19.74 -4.81 20.18
CA ASN A 421 -19.14 -4.84 21.51
C ASN A 421 -20.05 -5.57 22.53
N CYS A 422 -20.50 -6.76 22.18
CA CYS A 422 -21.45 -7.56 22.96
C CYS A 422 -22.73 -6.79 23.33
N GLY A 423 -23.23 -5.97 22.41
CA GLY A 423 -24.47 -5.19 22.57
C GLY A 423 -24.31 -3.82 23.24
N THR A 424 -23.08 -3.42 23.62
CA THR A 424 -22.85 -2.09 24.22
C THR A 424 -22.80 -0.96 23.18
N LEU A 425 -22.49 -1.29 21.91
CA LEU A 425 -22.47 -0.36 20.76
C LEU A 425 -23.19 -1.00 19.57
N PRO A 426 -24.53 -1.17 19.63
CA PRO A 426 -25.25 -1.83 18.55
C PRO A 426 -25.29 -0.95 17.30
N HIS A 427 -24.88 -1.52 16.15
CA HIS A 427 -24.96 -0.89 14.85
C HIS A 427 -26.11 -1.49 14.04
N LYS A 428 -27.01 -0.65 13.53
CA LYS A 428 -28.15 -1.09 12.70
C LYS A 428 -27.70 -1.84 11.42
N THR A 429 -26.47 -1.57 10.98
CA THR A 429 -25.89 -2.14 9.76
C THR A 429 -25.18 -3.48 9.97
N THR A 430 -24.96 -3.94 11.21
CA THR A 430 -24.23 -5.19 11.50
C THR A 430 -24.83 -6.41 10.80
N GLY A 431 -26.15 -6.52 10.79
CA GLY A 431 -26.85 -7.63 10.10
C GLY A 431 -26.63 -7.61 8.59
N LEU A 432 -26.72 -6.43 7.95
CA LEU A 432 -26.49 -6.25 6.52
C LEU A 432 -25.01 -6.54 6.17
N TRP A 433 -24.07 -5.97 6.94
CA TRP A 433 -22.65 -6.24 6.78
C TRP A 433 -22.34 -7.75 6.84
N PHE A 434 -22.92 -8.45 7.80
CA PHE A 434 -22.68 -9.88 7.97
C PHE A 434 -23.18 -10.71 6.77
N VAL A 435 -24.37 -10.41 6.23
CA VAL A 435 -24.89 -11.06 5.02
C VAL A 435 -23.98 -10.75 3.82
N TRP A 436 -23.56 -9.49 3.69
CA TRP A 436 -22.68 -9.03 2.62
C TRP A 436 -21.32 -9.76 2.64
N VAL A 437 -20.67 -9.80 3.80
CA VAL A 437 -19.39 -10.52 4.00
C VAL A 437 -19.52 -12.01 3.79
N ARG A 438 -20.65 -12.60 4.18
CA ARG A 438 -20.84 -14.03 4.07
C ARG A 438 -21.09 -14.50 2.65
N TYR A 439 -21.83 -13.78 1.83
CA TYR A 439 -22.29 -14.23 0.53
C TYR A 439 -21.73 -13.43 -0.64
N VAL A 440 -21.69 -12.12 -0.56
CA VAL A 440 -21.33 -11.23 -1.68
C VAL A 440 -19.82 -11.12 -1.84
N ILE A 441 -19.12 -10.75 -0.77
CA ILE A 441 -17.67 -10.51 -0.83
C ILE A 441 -16.87 -11.73 -1.30
N PRO A 442 -17.10 -12.97 -0.83
CA PRO A 442 -16.38 -14.13 -1.34
C PRO A 442 -16.57 -14.34 -2.85
N VAL A 443 -17.77 -14.12 -3.37
CA VAL A 443 -18.03 -14.21 -4.82
C VAL A 443 -17.24 -13.15 -5.59
N VAL A 444 -17.22 -11.93 -5.10
CA VAL A 444 -16.44 -10.83 -5.69
C VAL A 444 -14.95 -11.17 -5.69
N ILE A 445 -14.40 -11.66 -4.58
CA ILE A 445 -12.98 -12.03 -4.48
C ILE A 445 -12.66 -13.20 -5.43
N ILE A 446 -13.51 -14.22 -5.51
CA ILE A 446 -13.32 -15.35 -6.44
C ILE A 446 -13.34 -14.86 -7.89
N ALA A 447 -14.23 -13.93 -8.24
CA ALA A 447 -14.28 -13.36 -9.58
C ALA A 447 -12.98 -12.62 -9.93
N ILE A 448 -12.42 -11.83 -9.00
CA ILE A 448 -11.12 -11.15 -9.16
C ILE A 448 -10.01 -12.19 -9.39
N PHE A 449 -9.97 -13.22 -8.55
CA PHE A 449 -8.95 -14.26 -8.62
C PHE A 449 -9.00 -15.02 -9.95
N ALA A 450 -10.21 -15.45 -10.36
CA ALA A 450 -10.40 -16.15 -11.63
C ALA A 450 -10.01 -15.31 -12.84
N TYR A 451 -10.30 -13.99 -12.81
CA TYR A 451 -9.93 -13.09 -13.88
C TYR A 451 -8.42 -12.82 -13.91
N GLY A 452 -7.80 -12.60 -12.76
CA GLY A 452 -6.35 -12.42 -12.66
C GLY A 452 -5.57 -13.63 -13.18
N LEU A 453 -6.09 -14.85 -12.93
CA LEU A 453 -5.50 -16.09 -13.45
C LEU A 453 -5.71 -16.27 -14.97
N ARG A 454 -6.82 -15.80 -15.53
CA ARG A 454 -7.04 -15.86 -17.00
C ARG A 454 -5.95 -15.10 -17.77
N GLY A 455 -5.55 -13.93 -17.28
CA GLY A 455 -4.45 -13.17 -17.89
C GLY A 455 -3.08 -13.85 -17.75
N PHE A 456 -3.00 -14.92 -16.95
CA PHE A 456 -1.80 -15.73 -16.79
C PHE A 456 -1.75 -16.93 -17.76
N PHE A 457 -2.92 -17.47 -18.15
CA PHE A 457 -3.01 -18.64 -19.04
C PHE A 457 -3.38 -18.29 -20.50
N ALA A 458 -3.64 -17.01 -20.79
CA ALA A 458 -3.87 -16.47 -22.13
C ALA A 458 -2.59 -15.86 -22.69
#